data_b5e08c5d04708edf50a0322bd8a31e22
#
_entry.id   b5e08c5d04708edf50a0322bd8a31e22
#
_cell.length_a   1.000
_cell.length_b   1.000
_cell.length_c   1.000
_cell.angle_alpha   90.00
_cell.angle_beta   90.00
_cell.angle_gamma   90.00
#
_symmetry.space_group_name_H-M   'P 1'
#
loop_
_entity.id
_entity.type
_entity.pdbx_description
1 polymer ?
#
loop_
_entity_poly.entity_id
_entity_poly.type
_entity_poly.pdbx_seq_one_letter_code
_entity_poly.pdbx_strand_id
1 'polypeptide(L)'
;MRNLSLVAVLCATVAVSAQAPPASIPAPSDVATPPADAVKTASGLATRVVTRGTGKDHPTKDDVVVVHYTGWKTDGTMFDSSVARGKPSTFGVSRVIAGFSEGLQQMVIGEKRRLWIPEVLAYKGQREPKGMLVFDVELIDVPSHPPPDVKAPPADAKKTASGLVYKVLKEGTGGRHPRASGSVSVHYTGWTTDGKMFDSSVVRGEPMTFQVDGVIPGWTEGLQLMYEGEKARLWIPEKLAYEGKKAPYGMLVFDVELLKIQ
;
A
#
# COMPACT_ATOMS: atom_id res chain seq x y z
N MET A 1 -13.47 32.83 -64.49
CA MET A 1 -12.31 32.11 -63.89
C MET A 1 -12.65 31.88 -62.41
N ARG A 2 -13.00 30.64 -62.08
CA ARG A 2 -13.43 30.29 -60.72
C ARG A 2 -12.28 29.54 -60.03
N ASN A 3 -11.70 30.19 -59.00
CA ASN A 3 -10.64 29.57 -58.18
C ASN A 3 -11.26 28.55 -57.24
N LEU A 4 -10.89 27.28 -57.41
CA LEU A 4 -11.20 26.19 -56.45
C LEU A 4 -10.07 26.17 -55.43
N SER A 5 -10.39 26.54 -54.17
CA SER A 5 -9.45 26.33 -53.04
C SER A 5 -9.62 24.91 -52.50
N LEU A 6 -8.54 24.15 -52.62
CA LEU A 6 -8.46 22.78 -52.05
C LEU A 6 -8.15 22.89 -50.55
N VAL A 7 -9.09 22.47 -49.68
CA VAL A 7 -8.85 22.36 -48.25
C VAL A 7 -8.30 20.94 -47.97
N ALA A 8 -7.04 20.86 -47.59
CA ALA A 8 -6.43 19.63 -47.15
C ALA A 8 -6.80 19.36 -45.70
N VAL A 9 -7.58 18.31 -45.46
CA VAL A 9 -7.88 17.79 -44.08
C VAL A 9 -6.71 16.93 -43.64
N LEU A 10 -5.97 17.41 -42.66
CA LEU A 10 -4.88 16.67 -42.02
C LEU A 10 -5.48 15.74 -40.96
N CYS A 11 -5.60 14.43 -41.27
CA CYS A 11 -5.95 13.41 -40.30
C CYS A 11 -4.74 13.12 -39.38
N ALA A 12 -4.74 13.65 -38.18
CA ALA A 12 -3.78 13.27 -37.13
C ALA A 12 -4.12 11.87 -36.61
N THR A 13 -3.35 10.87 -36.97
CA THR A 13 -3.41 9.53 -36.38
C THR A 13 -2.82 9.58 -34.98
N VAL A 14 -3.66 9.48 -33.97
CA VAL A 14 -3.23 9.26 -32.58
C VAL A 14 -2.66 7.85 -32.48
N ALA A 15 -1.34 7.74 -32.37
CA ALA A 15 -0.69 6.47 -32.09
C ALA A 15 -1.03 6.07 -30.65
N VAL A 16 -1.89 5.07 -30.48
CA VAL A 16 -2.09 4.39 -29.21
C VAL A 16 -0.81 3.62 -28.92
N SER A 17 -0.02 4.13 -27.98
CA SER A 17 1.15 3.42 -27.46
C SER A 17 0.69 2.15 -26.76
N ALA A 18 0.87 1.00 -27.39
CA ALA A 18 0.66 -0.30 -26.75
C ALA A 18 1.67 -0.44 -25.61
N GLN A 19 1.15 -0.51 -24.39
CA GLN A 19 1.95 -0.72 -23.19
C GLN A 19 2.58 -2.11 -23.30
N ALA A 20 3.90 -2.21 -23.14
CA ALA A 20 4.59 -3.49 -23.15
C ALA A 20 3.97 -4.42 -22.09
N PRO A 21 3.79 -5.73 -22.36
CA PRO A 21 3.28 -6.64 -21.38
C PRO A 21 4.16 -6.60 -20.12
N PRO A 22 3.56 -6.70 -18.92
CA PRO A 22 4.32 -6.65 -17.67
C PRO A 22 5.39 -7.75 -17.66
N ALA A 23 6.60 -7.41 -17.19
CA ALA A 23 7.73 -8.32 -17.14
C ALA A 23 7.36 -9.61 -16.40
N SER A 24 7.56 -10.76 -17.03
CA SER A 24 7.34 -12.06 -16.38
C SER A 24 8.41 -12.27 -15.31
N ILE A 25 7.97 -12.58 -14.08
CA ILE A 25 8.87 -12.94 -12.98
C ILE A 25 9.06 -14.47 -13.02
N PRO A 26 10.32 -14.94 -13.10
CA PRO A 26 10.59 -16.38 -13.13
C PRO A 26 10.02 -17.08 -11.89
N ALA A 27 9.45 -18.27 -12.10
CA ALA A 27 8.99 -19.11 -11.02
C ALA A 27 10.17 -19.63 -10.16
N PRO A 28 9.98 -19.81 -8.86
CA PRO A 28 10.98 -20.44 -8.00
C PRO A 28 11.14 -21.94 -8.36
N SER A 29 12.31 -22.51 -8.06
CA SER A 29 12.63 -23.90 -8.39
C SER A 29 11.71 -24.94 -7.72
N ASP A 30 11.08 -24.57 -6.59
CA ASP A 30 10.17 -25.40 -5.81
C ASP A 30 8.67 -25.08 -6.10
N VAL A 31 8.38 -24.44 -7.24
CA VAL A 31 6.99 -24.08 -7.62
C VAL A 31 6.09 -25.31 -7.81
N ALA A 32 6.63 -26.44 -8.31
CA ALA A 32 5.86 -27.63 -8.60
C ALA A 32 5.34 -28.35 -7.33
N THR A 33 6.12 -28.30 -6.24
CA THR A 33 5.82 -29.04 -5.02
C THR A 33 6.45 -28.35 -3.80
N PRO A 34 5.75 -28.26 -2.65
CA PRO A 34 6.32 -27.74 -1.43
C PRO A 34 7.53 -28.57 -1.02
N PRO A 35 8.67 -27.95 -0.67
CA PRO A 35 9.84 -28.68 -0.20
C PRO A 35 9.60 -29.30 1.19
N ALA A 36 10.49 -30.22 1.59
CA ALA A 36 10.32 -30.97 2.85
C ALA A 36 10.36 -30.07 4.12
N ASP A 37 10.98 -28.90 4.03
CA ASP A 37 11.05 -27.90 5.12
C ASP A 37 9.84 -26.96 5.16
N ALA A 38 8.90 -27.10 4.22
CA ALA A 38 7.65 -26.32 4.27
C ALA A 38 6.73 -26.81 5.39
N VAL A 39 6.22 -25.87 6.18
CA VAL A 39 5.26 -26.15 7.24
C VAL A 39 3.89 -26.36 6.64
N LYS A 40 3.26 -27.51 6.93
CA LYS A 40 1.89 -27.80 6.54
C LYS A 40 0.92 -27.51 7.67
N THR A 41 -0.15 -26.78 7.38
CA THR A 41 -1.25 -26.53 8.31
C THR A 41 -2.29 -27.65 8.24
N ALA A 42 -3.20 -27.66 9.21
CA ALA A 42 -4.32 -28.63 9.24
C ALA A 42 -5.29 -28.52 8.04
N SER A 43 -5.38 -27.33 7.40
CA SER A 43 -6.17 -27.10 6.21
C SER A 43 -5.56 -27.70 4.94
N GLY A 44 -4.25 -28.02 5.00
CA GLY A 44 -3.45 -28.50 3.86
C GLY A 44 -2.65 -27.38 3.16
N LEU A 45 -2.72 -26.13 3.62
CA LEU A 45 -1.84 -25.07 3.16
C LEU A 45 -0.39 -25.42 3.53
N ALA A 46 0.55 -25.34 2.56
CA ALA A 46 1.97 -25.42 2.88
C ALA A 46 2.61 -24.04 2.78
N THR A 47 3.47 -23.70 3.74
CA THR A 47 4.10 -22.38 3.82
C THR A 47 5.58 -22.46 4.16
N ARG A 48 6.37 -21.51 3.68
CA ARG A 48 7.76 -21.33 4.08
C ARG A 48 8.11 -19.84 4.18
N VAL A 49 8.73 -19.44 5.30
CA VAL A 49 9.29 -18.09 5.45
C VAL A 49 10.51 -17.97 4.53
N VAL A 50 10.48 -17.00 3.61
CA VAL A 50 11.57 -16.67 2.70
C VAL A 50 12.47 -15.60 3.32
N THR A 51 11.85 -14.57 3.90
CA THR A 51 12.51 -13.50 4.65
C THR A 51 11.73 -13.24 5.93
N ARG A 52 12.43 -13.15 7.05
CA ARG A 52 11.80 -12.84 8.34
C ARG A 52 11.38 -11.37 8.38
N GLY A 53 10.18 -11.12 8.88
CA GLY A 53 9.70 -9.77 9.17
C GLY A 53 10.21 -9.24 10.50
N THR A 54 9.93 -7.96 10.75
CA THR A 54 10.28 -7.24 11.98
C THR A 54 9.06 -6.88 12.83
N GLY A 55 7.86 -7.02 12.27
CA GLY A 55 6.59 -6.82 12.98
C GLY A 55 6.40 -7.87 14.10
N LYS A 56 5.47 -7.59 15.00
CA LYS A 56 5.12 -8.49 16.12
C LYS A 56 3.70 -9.01 16.01
N ASP A 57 2.82 -8.23 15.39
CA ASP A 57 1.40 -8.52 15.33
C ASP A 57 1.05 -9.14 13.97
N HIS A 58 0.16 -10.10 13.99
CA HIS A 58 -0.35 -10.79 12.81
C HIS A 58 -1.66 -10.14 12.35
N PRO A 59 -1.91 -10.05 11.02
CA PRO A 59 -3.20 -9.63 10.51
C PRO A 59 -4.32 -10.56 10.99
N THR A 60 -5.48 -9.98 11.27
CA THR A 60 -6.73 -10.68 11.53
C THR A 60 -7.58 -10.77 10.26
N LYS A 61 -8.70 -11.48 10.30
CA LYS A 61 -9.65 -11.57 9.18
C LYS A 61 -10.30 -10.23 8.82
N ASP A 62 -10.39 -9.33 9.79
CA ASP A 62 -11.07 -8.04 9.62
C ASP A 62 -10.12 -6.95 9.11
N ASP A 63 -8.82 -7.25 9.04
CA ASP A 63 -7.82 -6.29 8.60
C ASP A 63 -7.76 -6.15 7.09
N VAL A 64 -7.21 -5.01 6.69
CA VAL A 64 -6.73 -4.74 5.34
C VAL A 64 -5.21 -4.79 5.36
N VAL A 65 -4.62 -5.44 4.35
CA VAL A 65 -3.17 -5.59 4.21
C VAL A 65 -2.69 -4.95 2.92
N VAL A 66 -1.48 -4.42 2.96
CA VAL A 66 -0.73 -3.96 1.79
C VAL A 66 0.37 -4.97 1.53
N VAL A 67 0.39 -5.55 0.34
CA VAL A 67 1.32 -6.63 0.00
C VAL A 67 1.95 -6.44 -1.38
N HIS A 68 3.19 -6.90 -1.53
CA HIS A 68 3.68 -7.37 -2.82
C HIS A 68 3.45 -8.87 -2.93
N TYR A 69 3.03 -9.32 -4.11
CA TYR A 69 2.89 -10.74 -4.39
C TYR A 69 3.20 -11.08 -5.85
N THR A 70 3.57 -12.33 -6.07
CA THR A 70 3.62 -12.95 -7.39
C THR A 70 3.02 -14.34 -7.28
N GLY A 71 2.13 -14.69 -8.21
CA GLY A 71 1.43 -15.96 -8.26
C GLY A 71 1.79 -16.77 -9.50
N TRP A 72 2.07 -18.05 -9.32
CA TRP A 72 2.36 -19.01 -10.37
C TRP A 72 1.47 -20.26 -10.26
N LYS A 73 1.25 -20.89 -11.41
CA LYS A 73 0.81 -22.29 -11.47
C LYS A 73 1.98 -23.21 -11.20
N THR A 74 1.72 -24.48 -10.92
CA THR A 74 2.75 -25.50 -10.66
C THR A 74 3.66 -25.81 -11.87
N ASP A 75 3.24 -25.42 -13.07
CA ASP A 75 4.05 -25.49 -14.30
C ASP A 75 5.02 -24.32 -14.46
N GLY A 76 5.05 -23.39 -13.49
CA GLY A 76 5.90 -22.19 -13.50
C GLY A 76 5.28 -21.01 -14.25
N THR A 77 4.10 -21.13 -14.83
CA THR A 77 3.44 -20.02 -15.52
C THR A 77 2.95 -18.99 -14.50
N MET A 78 3.51 -17.77 -14.56
CA MET A 78 3.04 -16.63 -13.79
C MET A 78 1.63 -16.21 -14.29
N PHE A 79 0.68 -16.05 -13.37
CA PHE A 79 -0.66 -15.60 -13.74
C PHE A 79 -1.01 -14.21 -13.19
N ASP A 80 -0.34 -13.76 -12.12
CA ASP A 80 -0.55 -12.43 -11.56
C ASP A 80 0.66 -11.97 -10.73
N SER A 81 0.95 -10.66 -10.73
CA SER A 81 2.03 -10.09 -9.93
C SER A 81 1.87 -8.58 -9.72
N SER A 82 1.81 -8.16 -8.47
CA SER A 82 1.90 -6.76 -8.08
C SER A 82 3.31 -6.19 -8.28
N VAL A 83 4.34 -7.06 -8.19
CA VAL A 83 5.74 -6.69 -8.43
C VAL A 83 5.95 -6.33 -9.90
N ALA A 84 5.40 -7.13 -10.83
CA ALA A 84 5.44 -6.86 -12.26
C ALA A 84 4.69 -5.57 -12.63
N ARG A 85 3.65 -5.21 -11.87
CA ARG A 85 2.92 -3.95 -12.03
C ARG A 85 3.64 -2.74 -11.40
N GLY A 86 4.72 -2.95 -10.65
CA GLY A 86 5.51 -1.90 -10.01
C GLY A 86 4.84 -1.20 -8.83
N LYS A 87 3.72 -1.74 -8.30
CA LYS A 87 3.01 -1.18 -7.16
C LYS A 87 2.41 -2.26 -6.26
N PRO A 88 2.39 -2.08 -4.93
CA PRO A 88 1.73 -2.99 -4.00
C PRO A 88 0.22 -3.07 -4.28
N SER A 89 -0.39 -4.13 -3.79
CA SER A 89 -1.84 -4.32 -3.79
C SER A 89 -2.39 -4.29 -2.38
N THR A 90 -3.61 -3.78 -2.24
CA THR A 90 -4.33 -3.70 -0.98
C THR A 90 -5.49 -4.68 -0.99
N PHE A 91 -5.60 -5.54 0.05
CA PHE A 91 -6.63 -6.55 0.17
C PHE A 91 -7.23 -6.58 1.57
N GLY A 92 -8.56 -6.76 1.66
CA GLY A 92 -9.17 -7.26 2.89
C GLY A 92 -8.79 -8.74 3.09
N VAL A 93 -8.30 -9.11 4.25
CA VAL A 93 -7.83 -10.47 4.55
C VAL A 93 -8.93 -11.51 4.33
N SER A 94 -10.18 -11.20 4.63
CA SER A 94 -11.33 -12.08 4.39
C SER A 94 -11.84 -12.07 2.93
N ARG A 95 -11.29 -11.23 2.05
CA ARG A 95 -11.77 -11.05 0.67
C ARG A 95 -10.92 -11.73 -0.40
N VAL A 96 -9.91 -12.48 0.01
CA VAL A 96 -9.03 -13.26 -0.87
C VAL A 96 -9.33 -14.76 -0.75
N ILE A 97 -8.70 -15.60 -1.58
CA ILE A 97 -8.85 -17.07 -1.49
C ILE A 97 -8.40 -17.58 -0.11
N ALA A 98 -9.06 -18.65 0.35
CA ALA A 98 -8.90 -19.12 1.74
C ALA A 98 -7.46 -19.38 2.15
N GLY A 99 -6.66 -20.03 1.29
CA GLY A 99 -5.26 -20.31 1.60
C GLY A 99 -4.39 -19.05 1.63
N PHE A 100 -4.69 -18.03 0.83
CA PHE A 100 -3.99 -16.74 0.88
C PHE A 100 -4.35 -15.98 2.17
N SER A 101 -5.63 -15.96 2.55
CA SER A 101 -6.12 -15.41 3.82
C SER A 101 -5.45 -16.08 5.03
N GLU A 102 -5.37 -17.41 5.03
CA GLU A 102 -4.71 -18.18 6.09
C GLU A 102 -3.21 -17.88 6.17
N GLY A 103 -2.55 -17.81 4.99
CA GLY A 103 -1.12 -17.46 4.91
C GLY A 103 -0.82 -16.07 5.46
N LEU A 104 -1.62 -15.06 5.11
CA LEU A 104 -1.48 -13.67 5.59
C LEU A 104 -1.58 -13.60 7.13
N GLN A 105 -2.49 -14.34 7.74
CA GLN A 105 -2.68 -14.37 9.19
C GLN A 105 -1.50 -15.03 9.95
N GLN A 106 -0.56 -15.67 9.25
CA GLN A 106 0.68 -16.20 9.81
C GLN A 106 1.87 -15.27 9.61
N MET A 107 1.71 -14.16 8.88
CA MET A 107 2.79 -13.22 8.55
C MET A 107 2.84 -12.07 9.54
N VAL A 108 4.00 -11.44 9.62
CA VAL A 108 4.21 -10.15 10.29
C VAL A 108 4.75 -9.13 9.28
N ILE A 109 4.60 -7.83 9.57
CA ILE A 109 5.10 -6.77 8.68
C ILE A 109 6.60 -6.96 8.39
N GLY A 110 6.97 -6.80 7.11
CA GLY A 110 8.31 -7.02 6.58
C GLY A 110 8.64 -8.48 6.26
N GLU A 111 7.74 -9.44 6.54
CA GLU A 111 7.95 -10.84 6.22
C GLU A 111 7.64 -11.11 4.74
N LYS A 112 8.49 -11.95 4.12
CA LYS A 112 8.20 -12.58 2.83
C LYS A 112 8.00 -14.07 3.04
N ARG A 113 6.88 -14.60 2.56
CA ARG A 113 6.48 -16.00 2.73
C ARG A 113 6.04 -16.59 1.39
N ARG A 114 6.43 -17.85 1.17
CA ARG A 114 5.93 -18.65 0.05
C ARG A 114 4.77 -19.52 0.53
N LEU A 115 3.70 -19.53 -0.25
CA LEU A 115 2.46 -20.27 0.00
C LEU A 115 2.23 -21.24 -1.15
N TRP A 116 2.05 -22.53 -0.88
CA TRP A 116 1.52 -23.53 -1.80
C TRP A 116 0.08 -23.82 -1.40
N ILE A 117 -0.85 -23.28 -2.16
CA ILE A 117 -2.28 -23.29 -1.85
C ILE A 117 -2.96 -24.37 -2.65
N PRO A 118 -3.41 -25.47 -2.02
CA PRO A 118 -4.13 -26.51 -2.74
C PRO A 118 -5.43 -25.96 -3.34
N GLU A 119 -5.91 -26.57 -4.42
CA GLU A 119 -7.07 -26.10 -5.18
C GLU A 119 -8.30 -25.86 -4.30
N VAL A 120 -8.53 -26.71 -3.29
CA VAL A 120 -9.64 -26.58 -2.33
C VAL A 120 -9.59 -25.28 -1.51
N LEU A 121 -8.41 -24.72 -1.29
CA LEU A 121 -8.18 -23.44 -0.61
C LEU A 121 -7.96 -22.26 -1.59
N ALA A 122 -7.93 -22.55 -2.90
CA ALA A 122 -7.84 -21.60 -3.99
C ALA A 122 -9.22 -21.34 -4.62
N TYR A 123 -9.36 -21.58 -5.92
CA TYR A 123 -10.61 -21.33 -6.64
C TYR A 123 -11.54 -22.55 -6.72
N LYS A 124 -11.20 -23.67 -6.09
CA LYS A 124 -12.02 -24.90 -6.00
C LYS A 124 -12.41 -25.47 -7.37
N GLY A 125 -11.57 -25.31 -8.38
CA GLY A 125 -11.84 -25.72 -9.75
C GLY A 125 -12.91 -24.90 -10.49
N GLN A 126 -13.50 -23.88 -9.87
CA GLN A 126 -14.62 -23.11 -10.42
C GLN A 126 -14.19 -22.06 -11.45
N ARG A 127 -12.95 -21.61 -11.42
CA ARG A 127 -12.38 -20.65 -12.38
C ARG A 127 -10.88 -20.82 -12.52
N GLU A 128 -10.31 -20.24 -13.58
CA GLU A 128 -8.85 -20.14 -13.75
C GLU A 128 -8.22 -19.12 -12.78
N PRO A 129 -6.94 -19.38 -12.41
CA PRO A 129 -6.17 -20.60 -12.66
C PRO A 129 -6.65 -21.76 -11.79
N LYS A 130 -6.71 -22.99 -12.36
CA LYS A 130 -7.09 -24.21 -11.66
C LYS A 130 -5.87 -24.89 -11.04
N GLY A 131 -6.14 -25.83 -10.13
CA GLY A 131 -5.11 -26.63 -9.44
C GLY A 131 -4.49 -25.89 -8.27
N MET A 132 -3.37 -26.41 -7.79
CA MET A 132 -2.57 -25.79 -6.76
C MET A 132 -1.93 -24.51 -7.28
N LEU A 133 -1.99 -23.45 -6.47
CA LEU A 133 -1.39 -22.16 -6.76
C LEU A 133 -0.23 -21.89 -5.81
N VAL A 134 0.82 -21.25 -6.33
CA VAL A 134 1.99 -20.89 -5.54
C VAL A 134 2.15 -19.39 -5.55
N PHE A 135 2.36 -18.81 -4.37
CA PHE A 135 2.55 -17.37 -4.23
C PHE A 135 3.79 -17.06 -3.39
N ASP A 136 4.58 -16.11 -3.84
CA ASP A 136 5.46 -15.34 -2.95
C ASP A 136 4.70 -14.10 -2.53
N VAL A 137 4.58 -13.89 -1.22
CA VAL A 137 3.87 -12.75 -0.62
C VAL A 137 4.82 -12.03 0.32
N GLU A 138 4.91 -10.72 0.20
CA GLU A 138 5.60 -9.82 1.13
C GLU A 138 4.56 -8.92 1.80
N LEU A 139 4.44 -9.02 3.12
CA LEU A 139 3.54 -8.17 3.90
C LEU A 139 4.23 -6.84 4.22
N ILE A 140 3.76 -5.78 3.55
CA ILE A 140 4.35 -4.44 3.64
C ILE A 140 3.75 -3.66 4.82
N ASP A 141 2.41 -3.71 4.95
CA ASP A 141 1.70 -2.90 5.95
C ASP A 141 0.36 -3.52 6.32
N VAL A 142 -0.10 -3.21 7.54
CA VAL A 142 -1.46 -3.49 8.04
C VAL A 142 -2.00 -2.15 8.57
N PRO A 143 -2.65 -1.33 7.74
CA PRO A 143 -2.99 0.06 8.08
C PRO A 143 -3.87 0.23 9.32
N SER A 144 -4.62 -0.80 9.72
CA SER A 144 -5.41 -0.81 10.96
C SER A 144 -4.56 -0.91 12.22
N HIS A 145 -3.35 -1.49 12.11
CA HIS A 145 -2.44 -1.62 13.24
C HIS A 145 -1.74 -0.29 13.50
N PRO A 146 -1.89 0.27 14.72
CA PRO A 146 -1.25 1.53 15.03
C PRO A 146 0.27 1.34 15.12
N PRO A 147 1.05 2.35 14.72
CA PRO A 147 2.50 2.30 14.90
C PRO A 147 2.87 2.29 16.38
N PRO A 148 4.03 1.73 16.74
CA PRO A 148 4.44 1.56 18.15
C PRO A 148 4.59 2.89 18.90
N ASP A 149 4.81 3.98 18.18
CA ASP A 149 4.97 5.34 18.71
C ASP A 149 3.70 6.21 18.55
N VAL A 150 2.53 5.59 18.32
CA VAL A 150 1.24 6.30 18.18
C VAL A 150 0.88 7.13 19.42
N LYS A 151 1.26 6.68 20.62
CA LYS A 151 0.94 7.35 21.88
C LYS A 151 1.72 8.64 22.10
N ALA A 152 2.97 8.68 21.63
CA ALA A 152 3.85 9.82 21.79
C ALA A 152 4.98 9.77 20.74
N PRO A 153 5.42 10.93 20.21
CA PRO A 153 6.53 10.98 19.27
C PRO A 153 7.82 10.48 19.92
N PRO A 154 8.68 9.77 19.17
CA PRO A 154 9.97 9.34 19.66
C PRO A 154 10.95 10.52 19.80
N ALA A 155 12.04 10.33 20.55
CA ALA A 155 13.00 11.41 20.86
C ALA A 155 13.71 11.99 19.64
N ASP A 156 13.80 11.23 18.55
CA ASP A 156 14.40 11.65 17.27
C ASP A 156 13.44 12.38 16.32
N ALA A 157 12.17 12.53 16.71
CA ALA A 157 11.20 13.30 15.94
C ALA A 157 11.46 14.81 16.06
N LYS A 158 11.26 15.53 14.97
CA LYS A 158 11.46 16.99 14.91
C LYS A 158 10.20 17.72 15.35
N LYS A 159 10.35 18.79 16.13
CA LYS A 159 9.22 19.62 16.58
C LYS A 159 9.34 21.01 15.99
N THR A 160 8.25 21.53 15.45
CA THR A 160 8.15 22.89 14.91
C THR A 160 7.75 23.91 16.00
N ALA A 161 7.83 25.19 15.67
CA ALA A 161 7.42 26.28 16.58
C ALA A 161 5.92 26.25 16.89
N SER A 162 5.06 25.79 15.98
CA SER A 162 3.61 25.63 16.20
C SER A 162 3.28 24.51 17.19
N GLY A 163 4.20 23.56 17.35
CA GLY A 163 4.06 22.37 18.17
C GLY A 163 3.71 21.12 17.36
N LEU A 164 3.64 21.17 16.03
CA LEU A 164 3.63 20.00 15.19
C LEU A 164 4.90 19.17 15.44
N VAL A 165 4.76 17.85 15.56
CA VAL A 165 5.92 16.96 15.60
C VAL A 165 5.86 16.06 14.36
N TYR A 166 7.03 15.84 13.72
CA TYR A 166 7.10 15.00 12.53
C TYR A 166 8.37 14.17 12.48
N LYS A 167 8.29 13.04 11.78
CA LYS A 167 9.43 12.15 11.52
C LYS A 167 9.33 11.62 10.10
N VAL A 168 10.42 11.75 9.33
CA VAL A 168 10.54 11.12 8.02
C VAL A 168 10.69 9.61 8.22
N LEU A 169 9.82 8.83 7.58
CA LEU A 169 9.83 7.37 7.59
C LEU A 169 10.49 6.80 6.33
N LYS A 170 10.35 7.53 5.21
CA LYS A 170 10.97 7.22 3.92
C LYS A 170 11.31 8.54 3.25
N GLU A 171 12.54 8.68 2.82
CA GLU A 171 13.00 9.87 2.11
C GLU A 171 12.29 9.99 0.75
N GLY A 172 12.00 11.22 0.36
CA GLY A 172 11.44 11.58 -0.93
C GLY A 172 12.49 11.71 -2.02
N THR A 173 12.07 12.09 -3.21
CA THR A 173 12.95 12.29 -4.36
C THR A 173 13.69 13.63 -4.34
N GLY A 174 13.41 14.48 -3.35
CA GLY A 174 13.90 15.86 -3.27
C GLY A 174 13.14 16.82 -4.20
N GLY A 175 13.72 17.96 -4.48
CA GLY A 175 13.12 18.96 -5.36
C GLY A 175 12.40 20.06 -4.59
N ARG A 176 11.11 20.26 -4.88
CA ARG A 176 10.31 21.34 -4.26
C ARG A 176 9.37 20.81 -3.18
N HIS A 177 9.04 21.64 -2.23
CA HIS A 177 7.96 21.43 -1.28
C HIS A 177 6.60 21.89 -1.84
N PRO A 178 5.47 21.32 -1.38
CA PRO A 178 4.15 21.89 -1.69
C PRO A 178 4.02 23.33 -1.23
N ARG A 179 3.33 24.16 -2.03
CA ARG A 179 2.93 25.52 -1.62
C ARG A 179 1.56 25.45 -0.94
N ALA A 180 1.29 26.39 -0.03
CA ALA A 180 -0.01 26.46 0.65
C ALA A 180 -1.19 26.50 -0.35
N SER A 181 -1.07 27.28 -1.44
CA SER A 181 -2.11 27.40 -2.48
C SER A 181 -2.08 26.26 -3.53
N GLY A 182 -1.23 25.24 -3.36
CA GLY A 182 -1.11 24.12 -4.28
C GLY A 182 -2.00 22.95 -3.89
N SER A 183 -2.07 21.96 -4.77
CA SER A 183 -2.72 20.67 -4.52
C SER A 183 -1.69 19.56 -4.41
N VAL A 184 -2.01 18.56 -3.62
CA VAL A 184 -1.20 17.36 -3.45
C VAL A 184 -2.04 16.11 -3.58
N SER A 185 -1.43 15.03 -4.10
CA SER A 185 -1.99 13.68 -4.04
C SER A 185 -1.22 12.89 -3.00
N VAL A 186 -1.93 12.27 -2.05
CA VAL A 186 -1.35 11.57 -0.91
C VAL A 186 -2.03 10.24 -0.64
N HIS A 187 -1.26 9.29 -0.11
CA HIS A 187 -1.80 8.23 0.73
C HIS A 187 -1.63 8.59 2.20
N TYR A 188 -2.60 8.23 3.03
CA TYR A 188 -2.52 8.46 4.47
C TYR A 188 -3.29 7.44 5.28
N THR A 189 -2.89 7.28 6.53
CA THR A 189 -3.66 6.61 7.59
C THR A 189 -3.58 7.45 8.85
N GLY A 190 -4.73 7.63 9.52
CA GLY A 190 -4.85 8.44 10.73
C GLY A 190 -5.34 7.64 11.92
N TRP A 191 -4.69 7.83 13.08
CA TRP A 191 -5.04 7.21 14.36
C TRP A 191 -5.19 8.25 15.46
N THR A 192 -6.03 7.91 16.43
CA THR A 192 -6.01 8.54 17.76
C THR A 192 -4.88 7.95 18.59
N THR A 193 -4.45 8.63 19.65
CA THR A 193 -3.32 8.19 20.49
C THR A 193 -3.56 6.91 21.27
N ASP A 194 -4.80 6.44 21.37
CA ASP A 194 -5.17 5.12 21.90
C ASP A 194 -4.99 3.99 20.86
N GLY A 195 -4.55 4.33 19.65
CA GLY A 195 -4.27 3.38 18.57
C GLY A 195 -5.45 3.07 17.67
N LYS A 196 -6.61 3.72 17.85
CA LYS A 196 -7.78 3.51 17.00
C LYS A 196 -7.60 4.25 15.67
N MET A 197 -7.56 3.50 14.56
CA MET A 197 -7.62 4.07 13.22
C MET A 197 -9.00 4.72 12.99
N PHE A 198 -9.03 5.96 12.51
CA PHE A 198 -10.28 6.67 12.21
C PHE A 198 -10.46 6.96 10.73
N ASP A 199 -9.38 7.02 9.96
CA ASP A 199 -9.46 7.23 8.51
C ASP A 199 -8.20 6.71 7.80
N SER A 200 -8.35 6.17 6.57
CA SER A 200 -7.24 5.70 5.74
C SER A 200 -7.60 5.66 4.26
N SER A 201 -6.87 6.38 3.45
CA SER A 201 -6.93 6.28 1.99
C SER A 201 -6.31 4.97 1.49
N VAL A 202 -5.37 4.40 2.26
CA VAL A 202 -4.73 3.11 1.94
C VAL A 202 -5.77 1.98 2.02
N VAL A 203 -6.61 1.98 3.05
CA VAL A 203 -7.72 1.01 3.20
C VAL A 203 -8.75 1.17 2.08
N ARG A 204 -9.01 2.39 1.62
CA ARG A 204 -9.88 2.64 0.46
C ARG A 204 -9.26 2.20 -0.87
N GLY A 205 -7.94 2.02 -0.93
CA GLY A 205 -7.21 1.58 -2.13
C GLY A 205 -6.92 2.68 -3.15
N GLU A 206 -7.26 3.95 -2.83
CA GLU A 206 -7.10 5.10 -3.74
C GLU A 206 -6.48 6.28 -3.01
N PRO A 207 -5.50 6.99 -3.62
CA PRO A 207 -4.95 8.21 -3.07
C PRO A 207 -6.00 9.33 -3.07
N MET A 208 -5.83 10.29 -2.16
CA MET A 208 -6.68 11.46 -2.06
C MET A 208 -5.93 12.70 -2.53
N THR A 209 -6.65 13.59 -3.21
CA THR A 209 -6.13 14.90 -3.62
C THR A 209 -6.73 15.96 -2.73
N PHE A 210 -5.88 16.83 -2.16
CA PHE A 210 -6.26 17.94 -1.30
C PHE A 210 -5.61 19.24 -1.75
N GLN A 211 -6.32 20.35 -1.56
CA GLN A 211 -5.71 21.68 -1.49
C GLN A 211 -4.93 21.74 -0.17
N VAL A 212 -3.68 22.21 -0.20
CA VAL A 212 -2.80 22.21 0.99
C VAL A 212 -3.33 23.13 2.10
N ASP A 213 -3.99 24.24 1.74
CA ASP A 213 -4.66 25.16 2.68
C ASP A 213 -6.10 24.75 3.03
N GLY A 214 -6.64 23.71 2.41
CA GLY A 214 -8.01 23.20 2.62
C GLY A 214 -8.13 22.11 3.68
N VAL A 215 -7.04 21.77 4.38
CA VAL A 215 -6.99 20.71 5.40
C VAL A 215 -6.70 21.29 6.79
N ILE A 216 -6.64 20.45 7.83
CA ILE A 216 -6.33 20.91 9.19
C ILE A 216 -4.93 21.58 9.25
N PRO A 217 -4.71 22.59 10.12
CA PRO A 217 -3.47 23.36 10.15
C PRO A 217 -2.19 22.52 10.26
N GLY A 218 -2.22 21.44 11.05
CA GLY A 218 -1.09 20.53 11.17
C GLY A 218 -0.75 19.78 9.87
N TRP A 219 -1.74 19.49 9.02
CA TRP A 219 -1.50 18.95 7.68
C TRP A 219 -0.96 20.00 6.72
N THR A 220 -1.56 21.20 6.71
CA THR A 220 -1.06 22.33 5.91
C THR A 220 0.42 22.60 6.19
N GLU A 221 0.82 22.61 7.47
CA GLU A 221 2.22 22.79 7.86
C GLU A 221 3.06 21.56 7.48
N GLY A 222 2.62 20.34 7.85
CA GLY A 222 3.36 19.10 7.63
C GLY A 222 3.65 18.83 6.17
N LEU A 223 2.66 19.01 5.29
CA LEU A 223 2.82 18.80 3.85
C LEU A 223 3.86 19.74 3.23
N GLN A 224 3.94 20.99 3.70
CA GLN A 224 4.94 21.95 3.23
C GLN A 224 6.37 21.64 3.69
N LEU A 225 6.55 20.70 4.63
CA LEU A 225 7.86 20.17 5.05
C LEU A 225 8.31 18.96 4.23
N MET A 226 7.39 18.31 3.49
CA MET A 226 7.63 17.06 2.77
C MET A 226 8.09 17.31 1.33
N TYR A 227 8.80 16.31 0.78
CA TYR A 227 9.12 16.21 -0.64
C TYR A 227 8.25 15.15 -1.34
N GLU A 228 8.14 15.25 -2.65
CA GLU A 228 7.46 14.21 -3.45
C GLU A 228 8.15 12.85 -3.28
N GLY A 229 7.35 11.79 -3.07
CA GLY A 229 7.83 10.44 -2.76
C GLY A 229 8.15 10.19 -1.28
N GLU A 230 8.12 11.24 -0.42
CA GLU A 230 8.39 11.12 1.01
C GLU A 230 7.20 10.50 1.75
N LYS A 231 7.49 9.65 2.75
CA LYS A 231 6.53 9.24 3.77
C LYS A 231 6.96 9.79 5.11
N ALA A 232 6.07 10.51 5.79
CA ALA A 232 6.33 11.08 7.10
C ALA A 232 5.21 10.73 8.08
N ARG A 233 5.56 10.63 9.37
CA ARG A 233 4.60 10.56 10.47
C ARG A 233 4.47 11.92 11.11
N LEU A 234 3.23 12.35 11.29
CA LEU A 234 2.85 13.63 11.87
C LEU A 234 2.09 13.36 13.18
N TRP A 235 2.56 13.93 14.30
CA TRP A 235 1.83 14.03 15.56
C TRP A 235 1.28 15.44 15.67
N ILE A 236 -0.04 15.58 15.46
CA ILE A 236 -0.71 16.87 15.33
C ILE A 236 -1.45 17.17 16.64
N PRO A 237 -1.01 18.15 17.43
CA PRO A 237 -1.72 18.54 18.64
C PRO A 237 -3.15 19.00 18.30
N GLU A 238 -4.08 18.85 19.22
CA GLU A 238 -5.50 19.17 19.02
C GLU A 238 -5.73 20.60 18.47
N LYS A 239 -4.97 21.58 18.91
CA LYS A 239 -5.03 22.98 18.42
C LYS A 239 -4.67 23.14 16.94
N LEU A 240 -3.94 22.19 16.35
CA LEU A 240 -3.58 22.13 14.93
C LEU A 240 -4.41 21.09 14.16
N ALA A 241 -5.35 20.41 14.84
CA ALA A 241 -6.29 19.44 14.30
C ALA A 241 -7.72 20.07 14.25
N TYR A 242 -8.64 19.54 15.04
CA TYR A 242 -10.03 19.99 15.04
C TYR A 242 -10.38 20.95 16.19
N GLU A 243 -9.40 21.38 16.99
CA GLU A 243 -9.56 22.35 18.08
C GLU A 243 -10.63 21.97 19.11
N GLY A 244 -10.89 20.69 19.33
CA GLY A 244 -11.96 20.21 20.19
C GLY A 244 -13.38 20.43 19.66
N LYS A 245 -13.55 20.93 18.42
CA LYS A 245 -14.86 21.24 17.83
C LYS A 245 -15.61 20.05 17.27
N LYS A 246 -14.88 19.00 16.88
CA LYS A 246 -15.42 17.74 16.34
C LYS A 246 -14.46 16.56 16.58
N ALA A 247 -15.01 15.34 16.55
CA ALA A 247 -14.23 14.12 16.60
C ALA A 247 -13.41 13.90 15.29
N PRO A 248 -12.28 13.19 15.38
CA PRO A 248 -11.67 12.68 16.60
C PRO A 248 -11.01 13.80 17.43
N TYR A 249 -11.10 13.69 18.76
CA TYR A 249 -10.56 14.68 19.69
C TYR A 249 -9.12 14.36 20.11
N GLY A 250 -8.44 15.37 20.62
CA GLY A 250 -7.07 15.24 21.12
C GLY A 250 -6.01 15.27 20.03
N MET A 251 -4.82 14.81 20.36
CA MET A 251 -3.73 14.68 19.40
C MET A 251 -4.02 13.60 18.39
N LEU A 252 -3.81 13.90 17.12
CA LEU A 252 -3.96 12.95 16.02
C LEU A 252 -2.61 12.56 15.46
N VAL A 253 -2.49 11.30 15.04
CA VAL A 253 -1.27 10.77 14.45
C VAL A 253 -1.59 10.32 13.02
N PHE A 254 -0.77 10.75 12.07
CA PHE A 254 -0.93 10.37 10.67
C PHE A 254 0.37 9.88 10.07
N ASP A 255 0.32 8.78 9.36
CA ASP A 255 1.31 8.47 8.33
C ASP A 255 0.82 9.05 7.01
N VAL A 256 1.62 9.89 6.39
CA VAL A 256 1.31 10.54 5.10
C VAL A 256 2.41 10.23 4.12
N GLU A 257 2.06 9.72 2.95
CA GLU A 257 2.95 9.56 1.79
C GLU A 257 2.55 10.57 0.72
N LEU A 258 3.46 11.50 0.43
CA LEU A 258 3.26 12.53 -0.60
C LEU A 258 3.61 11.95 -1.98
N LEU A 259 2.59 11.60 -2.74
CA LEU A 259 2.77 10.93 -4.05
C LEU A 259 3.08 11.91 -5.17
N LYS A 260 2.44 13.09 -5.15
CA LYS A 260 2.57 14.08 -6.21
C LYS A 260 2.23 15.49 -5.73
N ILE A 261 3.00 16.48 -6.20
CA ILE A 261 2.72 17.92 -6.08
C ILE A 261 2.11 18.38 -7.41
N GLN A 262 0.93 19.01 -7.36
CA GLN A 262 0.21 19.51 -8.53
C GLN A 262 0.32 21.03 -8.66
#